data_40e5e75ac088463d9e17bd94351106e8
#
_entry.id   40e5e75ac088463d9e17bd94351106e8
#
_cell.length_a   1.000
_cell.length_b   1.000
_cell.length_c   1.000
_cell.angle_alpha   90.00
_cell.angle_beta   90.00
_cell.angle_gamma   90.00
#
_symmetry.space_group_name_H-M   'P 1'
#
loop_
_entity.id
_entity.type
_entity.pdbx_description
1 polymer ?
#
loop_
_entity_poly.entity_id
_entity_poly.type
_entity_poly.pdbx_seq_one_letter_code
_entity_poly.pdbx_strand_id
1 'polypeptide(L)'
;MAKIALNKFISLSLASFSLLASSLALAQANFPTKPINFIVPYGAGGGADSRSRQIAQKMSVILKQPIIVDNKPGAGGNIGTEFISRAAPDGYTIGMGNFAPMAVNKTLFGNLRYDPETDVTPIVLIEKGPLVLVVNPSSPYKTVQDIVTAAKAKPGALTFSSGGIGGSHQLSAELFKQSAGINMIHVPYKSGSAGLTDLMAGNLMAGNVTMMFDQMYSAMPSIKADKLRPIAITSKKRSPLLPNVPTFAEAGYPKVEVLNWQGLIAPKGTPKAIIDKLNAAANEALKDPQLRELMLSQGNEIGGGSPADFAALIKSESSKWSSVVKTANIKPE
;
A
#
# COMPACT_ATOMS: atom_id res chain seq x y z
N MET A 1 -63.20 4.66 -18.88
CA MET A 1 -62.52 5.56 -17.92
C MET A 1 -61.24 4.95 -17.30
N ALA A 2 -61.21 3.68 -16.93
CA ALA A 2 -60.02 3.07 -16.30
C ALA A 2 -58.73 3.02 -17.17
N LYS A 3 -58.85 2.78 -18.49
CA LYS A 3 -57.67 2.76 -19.41
C LYS A 3 -57.00 4.13 -19.57
N ILE A 4 -57.75 5.22 -19.50
CA ILE A 4 -57.21 6.59 -19.63
C ILE A 4 -56.44 7.00 -18.34
N ALA A 5 -56.95 6.57 -17.17
CA ALA A 5 -56.26 6.81 -15.92
C ALA A 5 -54.95 6.04 -15.79
N LEU A 6 -54.92 4.78 -16.25
CA LEU A 6 -53.72 3.94 -16.26
C LEU A 6 -52.59 4.52 -17.17
N ASN A 7 -52.97 4.97 -18.36
CA ASN A 7 -51.97 5.58 -19.28
C ASN A 7 -51.40 6.91 -18.75
N LYS A 8 -52.21 7.72 -18.02
CA LYS A 8 -51.70 8.94 -17.38
C LYS A 8 -50.77 8.63 -16.21
N PHE A 9 -51.02 7.58 -15.44
CA PHE A 9 -50.13 7.14 -14.35
C PHE A 9 -48.79 6.64 -14.92
N ILE A 10 -48.79 5.85 -16.00
CA ILE A 10 -47.59 5.33 -16.64
C ILE A 10 -46.78 6.47 -17.25
N SER A 11 -47.39 7.45 -17.90
CA SER A 11 -46.71 8.60 -18.50
C SER A 11 -46.14 9.54 -17.43
N LEU A 12 -46.80 9.74 -16.27
CA LEU A 12 -46.27 10.54 -15.16
C LEU A 12 -45.06 9.83 -14.51
N SER A 13 -45.08 8.50 -14.35
CA SER A 13 -44.01 7.71 -13.78
C SER A 13 -42.77 7.72 -14.70
N LEU A 14 -42.96 7.62 -16.03
CA LEU A 14 -41.85 7.72 -17.00
C LEU A 14 -41.22 9.12 -17.03
N ALA A 15 -42.06 10.18 -16.96
CA ALA A 15 -41.56 11.57 -16.95
C ALA A 15 -40.79 11.86 -15.67
N SER A 16 -41.21 11.36 -14.51
CA SER A 16 -40.51 11.51 -13.24
C SER A 16 -39.18 10.75 -13.23
N PHE A 17 -39.14 9.55 -13.82
CA PHE A 17 -37.90 8.76 -13.94
C PHE A 17 -36.89 9.41 -14.90
N SER A 18 -37.35 10.02 -15.99
CA SER A 18 -36.51 10.76 -16.95
C SER A 18 -35.94 12.04 -16.36
N LEU A 19 -36.67 12.75 -15.52
CA LEU A 19 -36.19 13.94 -14.80
C LEU A 19 -35.14 13.61 -13.75
N LEU A 20 -35.31 12.50 -13.00
CA LEU A 20 -34.31 12.01 -12.06
C LEU A 20 -33.02 11.54 -12.74
N ALA A 21 -33.12 10.85 -13.88
CA ALA A 21 -31.96 10.41 -14.66
C ALA A 21 -31.19 11.61 -15.25
N SER A 22 -31.88 12.64 -15.71
CA SER A 22 -31.27 13.87 -16.24
C SER A 22 -30.57 14.70 -15.16
N SER A 23 -31.12 14.77 -13.95
CA SER A 23 -30.47 15.48 -12.83
C SER A 23 -29.24 14.79 -12.31
N LEU A 24 -29.21 13.45 -12.30
CA LEU A 24 -28.02 12.66 -11.98
C LEU A 24 -26.91 12.83 -13.03
N ALA A 25 -27.24 12.86 -14.32
CA ALA A 25 -26.27 13.09 -15.38
C ALA A 25 -25.67 14.50 -15.35
N LEU A 26 -26.46 15.54 -15.03
CA LEU A 26 -25.99 16.91 -14.86
C LEU A 26 -25.10 17.07 -13.62
N ALA A 27 -25.40 16.39 -12.53
CA ALA A 27 -24.57 16.40 -11.33
C ALA A 27 -23.22 15.75 -11.55
N GLN A 28 -23.15 14.70 -12.38
CA GLN A 28 -21.88 14.04 -12.75
C GLN A 28 -21.03 14.91 -13.71
N ALA A 29 -21.64 15.69 -14.58
CA ALA A 29 -20.92 16.55 -15.51
C ALA A 29 -20.14 17.67 -14.79
N ASN A 30 -20.61 18.13 -13.64
CA ASN A 30 -20.02 19.22 -12.87
C ASN A 30 -19.15 18.76 -11.69
N PHE A 31 -18.99 17.44 -11.46
CA PHE A 31 -18.12 16.94 -10.41
C PHE A 31 -16.66 17.42 -10.60
N PRO A 32 -15.92 17.82 -9.51
CA PRO A 32 -16.42 18.09 -8.17
C PRO A 32 -16.90 19.55 -8.02
N THR A 33 -17.95 19.78 -7.21
CA THR A 33 -18.51 21.10 -6.89
C THR A 33 -18.31 21.50 -5.43
N LYS A 34 -17.78 20.58 -4.60
CA LYS A 34 -17.50 20.76 -3.17
C LYS A 34 -16.20 20.02 -2.82
N PRO A 35 -15.61 20.27 -1.64
CA PRO A 35 -14.41 19.56 -1.19
C PRO A 35 -14.55 18.03 -1.20
N ILE A 36 -13.44 17.34 -1.51
CA ILE A 36 -13.33 15.87 -1.50
C ILE A 36 -12.61 15.46 -0.23
N ASN A 37 -13.15 14.48 0.51
CA ASN A 37 -12.48 13.85 1.64
C ASN A 37 -11.57 12.73 1.18
N PHE A 38 -10.30 12.78 1.56
CA PHE A 38 -9.32 11.75 1.27
C PHE A 38 -8.95 11.02 2.55
N ILE A 39 -9.50 9.83 2.71
CA ILE A 39 -9.30 9.00 3.90
C ILE A 39 -7.96 8.27 3.82
N VAL A 40 -7.15 8.42 4.88
CA VAL A 40 -5.88 7.73 5.04
C VAL A 40 -6.01 6.74 6.19
N PRO A 41 -5.86 5.41 5.96
CA PRO A 41 -6.09 4.38 6.98
C PRO A 41 -4.93 4.24 7.99
N TYR A 42 -4.14 5.28 8.16
CA TYR A 42 -2.96 5.33 9.05
C TYR A 42 -2.87 6.67 9.78
N GLY A 43 -2.06 6.69 10.85
CA GLY A 43 -1.81 7.91 11.62
C GLY A 43 -1.11 9.01 10.82
N ALA A 44 -1.35 10.25 11.24
CA ALA A 44 -0.70 11.41 10.67
C ALA A 44 0.83 11.37 10.83
N GLY A 45 1.55 11.96 9.87
CA GLY A 45 3.02 12.04 9.86
C GLY A 45 3.74 10.80 9.32
N GLY A 46 3.03 9.70 9.06
CA GLY A 46 3.58 8.52 8.41
C GLY A 46 3.76 8.69 6.89
N GLY A 47 4.43 7.72 6.25
CA GLY A 47 4.66 7.75 4.80
C GLY A 47 3.37 7.81 3.97
N ALA A 48 2.33 7.06 4.37
CA ALA A 48 1.02 7.09 3.71
C ALA A 48 0.34 8.46 3.85
N ASP A 49 0.39 9.09 5.03
CA ASP A 49 -0.17 10.42 5.26
C ASP A 49 0.56 11.48 4.44
N SER A 50 1.89 11.50 4.52
CA SER A 50 2.73 12.44 3.78
C SER A 50 2.48 12.35 2.27
N ARG A 51 2.42 11.14 1.72
CA ARG A 51 2.14 10.92 0.30
C ARG A 51 0.72 11.33 -0.09
N SER A 52 -0.26 11.04 0.77
CA SER A 52 -1.65 11.45 0.55
C SER A 52 -1.78 12.97 0.48
N ARG A 53 -1.11 13.71 1.37
CA ARG A 53 -1.13 15.18 1.35
C ARG A 53 -0.47 15.75 0.11
N GLN A 54 0.64 15.19 -0.33
CA GLN A 54 1.34 15.61 -1.55
C GLN A 54 0.48 15.43 -2.81
N ILE A 55 -0.13 14.25 -2.98
CA ILE A 55 -1.00 13.99 -4.13
C ILE A 55 -2.30 14.80 -4.05
N ALA A 56 -2.90 14.93 -2.87
CA ALA A 56 -4.09 15.76 -2.64
C ALA A 56 -3.87 17.21 -3.01
N GLN A 57 -2.73 17.79 -2.64
CA GLN A 57 -2.37 19.16 -2.99
C GLN A 57 -2.34 19.37 -4.50
N LYS A 58 -1.67 18.48 -5.25
CA LYS A 58 -1.58 18.59 -6.72
C LYS A 58 -2.93 18.34 -7.38
N MET A 59 -3.67 17.33 -6.95
CA MET A 59 -5.02 17.05 -7.48
C MET A 59 -6.00 18.18 -7.17
N SER A 60 -5.91 18.86 -6.02
CA SER A 60 -6.76 20.00 -5.66
C SER A 60 -6.66 21.13 -6.67
N VAL A 61 -5.46 21.42 -7.15
CA VAL A 61 -5.23 22.44 -8.19
C VAL A 61 -5.89 22.03 -9.51
N ILE A 62 -5.72 20.76 -9.91
CA ILE A 62 -6.24 20.22 -11.19
C ILE A 62 -7.77 20.20 -11.16
N LEU A 63 -8.36 19.74 -10.06
CA LEU A 63 -9.81 19.60 -9.89
C LEU A 63 -10.49 20.91 -9.51
N LYS A 64 -9.72 21.95 -9.16
CA LYS A 64 -10.22 23.26 -8.69
C LYS A 64 -11.15 23.14 -7.47
N GLN A 65 -10.92 22.13 -6.63
CA GLN A 65 -11.64 21.88 -5.40
C GLN A 65 -10.68 21.37 -4.33
N PRO A 66 -10.83 21.78 -3.06
CA PRO A 66 -10.01 21.27 -1.97
C PRO A 66 -10.13 19.75 -1.83
N ILE A 67 -9.00 19.08 -1.56
CA ILE A 67 -8.98 17.68 -1.12
C ILE A 67 -8.46 17.66 0.31
N ILE A 68 -9.31 17.24 1.24
CA ILE A 68 -9.05 17.28 2.68
C ILE A 68 -8.62 15.89 3.12
N VAL A 69 -7.41 15.77 3.66
CA VAL A 69 -6.87 14.49 4.17
C VAL A 69 -7.38 14.26 5.60
N ASP A 70 -8.06 13.13 5.80
CA ASP A 70 -8.61 12.68 7.09
C ASP A 70 -8.00 11.33 7.47
N ASN A 71 -7.29 11.28 8.60
CA ASN A 71 -6.60 10.08 9.09
C ASN A 71 -7.54 9.23 9.95
N LYS A 72 -7.75 7.97 9.56
CA LYS A 72 -8.56 6.98 10.30
C LYS A 72 -7.73 5.71 10.56
N PRO A 73 -6.81 5.77 11.53
CA PRO A 73 -5.91 4.66 11.82
C PRO A 73 -6.60 3.52 12.58
N GLY A 74 -5.99 2.34 12.54
CA GLY A 74 -6.33 1.20 13.37
C GLY A 74 -6.46 -0.12 12.62
N ALA A 75 -6.24 -1.22 13.34
CA ALA A 75 -6.34 -2.60 12.85
C ALA A 75 -5.60 -2.83 11.52
N GLY A 76 -4.33 -2.40 11.41
CA GLY A 76 -3.53 -2.58 10.18
C GLY A 76 -4.11 -1.87 8.94
N GLY A 77 -4.87 -0.77 9.13
CA GLY A 77 -5.54 -0.02 8.08
C GLY A 77 -6.99 -0.45 7.80
N ASN A 78 -7.49 -1.48 8.47
CA ASN A 78 -8.83 -2.00 8.22
C ASN A 78 -9.93 -0.98 8.57
N ILE A 79 -9.78 -0.21 9.66
CA ILE A 79 -10.80 0.78 10.09
C ILE A 79 -11.01 1.84 9.01
N GLY A 80 -9.93 2.44 8.51
CA GLY A 80 -10.04 3.46 7.46
C GLY A 80 -10.54 2.89 6.13
N THR A 81 -10.11 1.67 5.77
CA THR A 81 -10.55 1.03 4.52
C THR A 81 -12.02 0.61 4.59
N GLU A 82 -12.52 0.12 5.73
CA GLU A 82 -13.94 -0.13 5.96
C GLU A 82 -14.75 1.17 5.85
N PHE A 83 -14.25 2.29 6.41
CA PHE A 83 -14.91 3.58 6.27
C PHE A 83 -15.04 4.00 4.79
N ILE A 84 -13.96 3.82 4.00
CA ILE A 84 -13.99 4.11 2.56
C ILE A 84 -15.04 3.23 1.86
N SER A 85 -15.03 1.92 2.12
CA SER A 85 -15.93 0.96 1.44
C SER A 85 -17.42 1.24 1.67
N ARG A 86 -17.74 1.84 2.82
CA ARG A 86 -19.13 2.16 3.23
C ARG A 86 -19.57 3.58 2.93
N ALA A 87 -18.68 4.42 2.42
CA ALA A 87 -19.02 5.79 2.09
C ALA A 87 -19.96 5.87 0.86
N ALA A 88 -20.63 7.01 0.70
CA ALA A 88 -21.46 7.25 -0.47
C ALA A 88 -20.63 7.19 -1.75
N PRO A 89 -21.09 6.48 -2.80
CA PRO A 89 -20.37 6.32 -4.06
C PRO A 89 -20.56 7.54 -4.99
N ASP A 90 -20.40 8.73 -4.46
CA ASP A 90 -20.62 10.01 -5.16
C ASP A 90 -19.31 10.71 -5.55
N GLY A 91 -18.15 10.12 -5.25
CA GLY A 91 -16.82 10.63 -5.54
C GLY A 91 -16.28 11.65 -4.52
N TYR A 92 -17.07 12.07 -3.53
CA TYR A 92 -16.64 13.02 -2.51
C TYR A 92 -15.97 12.38 -1.30
N THR A 93 -15.91 11.04 -1.27
CA THR A 93 -15.03 10.28 -0.39
C THR A 93 -14.16 9.38 -1.24
N ILE A 94 -12.86 9.61 -1.20
CA ILE A 94 -11.84 8.72 -1.77
C ILE A 94 -10.89 8.25 -0.66
N GLY A 95 -10.06 7.28 -0.92
CA GLY A 95 -9.15 6.78 0.10
C GLY A 95 -7.81 6.29 -0.43
N MET A 96 -6.87 6.14 0.51
CA MET A 96 -5.61 5.47 0.26
C MET A 96 -5.84 3.95 0.35
N GLY A 97 -5.77 3.27 -0.80
CA GLY A 97 -5.67 1.83 -0.86
C GLY A 97 -4.20 1.41 -0.92
N ASN A 98 -3.77 0.53 -0.02
CA ASN A 98 -2.39 0.10 -0.01
C ASN A 98 -2.23 -1.38 0.31
N PHE A 99 -0.98 -1.83 0.31
CA PHE A 99 -0.52 -3.20 0.39
C PHE A 99 -1.30 -4.07 1.41
N ALA A 100 -1.32 -3.70 2.69
CA ALA A 100 -1.88 -4.57 3.72
C ALA A 100 -3.42 -4.69 3.63
N PRO A 101 -4.22 -3.60 3.70
CA PRO A 101 -5.68 -3.72 3.67
C PRO A 101 -6.24 -4.17 2.32
N MET A 102 -5.50 -3.99 1.22
CA MET A 102 -5.99 -4.34 -0.11
C MET A 102 -5.56 -5.73 -0.59
N ALA A 103 -4.44 -6.29 -0.07
CA ALA A 103 -3.91 -7.55 -0.58
C ALA A 103 -3.60 -8.62 0.49
N VAL A 104 -3.51 -8.25 1.76
CA VAL A 104 -3.07 -9.17 2.83
C VAL A 104 -4.17 -9.46 3.83
N ASN A 105 -4.84 -8.41 4.30
CA ASN A 105 -5.67 -8.47 5.49
C ASN A 105 -6.89 -9.39 5.34
N LYS A 106 -7.41 -9.58 4.11
CA LYS A 106 -8.49 -10.53 3.83
C LYS A 106 -8.12 -11.95 4.25
N THR A 107 -6.89 -12.36 3.98
CA THR A 107 -6.39 -13.69 4.39
C THR A 107 -5.95 -13.73 5.84
N LEU A 108 -5.30 -12.65 6.32
CA LEU A 108 -4.74 -12.58 7.66
C LEU A 108 -5.82 -12.57 8.75
N PHE A 109 -6.81 -11.70 8.61
CA PHE A 109 -7.83 -11.50 9.66
C PHE A 109 -9.02 -12.45 9.53
N GLY A 110 -9.24 -13.06 8.35
CA GLY A 110 -10.33 -14.04 8.11
C GLY A 110 -11.76 -13.47 8.18
N ASN A 111 -11.99 -12.42 8.95
CA ASN A 111 -13.30 -11.80 9.16
C ASN A 111 -13.22 -10.27 9.03
N LEU A 112 -12.92 -9.79 7.84
CA LEU A 112 -13.00 -8.37 7.52
C LEU A 112 -14.44 -7.92 7.37
N ARG A 113 -14.72 -6.67 7.75
CA ARG A 113 -16.03 -6.05 7.55
C ARG A 113 -16.18 -5.39 6.17
N TYR A 114 -15.22 -5.60 5.28
CA TYR A 114 -15.21 -5.21 3.87
C TYR A 114 -14.47 -6.25 3.05
N ASP A 115 -14.76 -6.32 1.77
CA ASP A 115 -14.00 -7.11 0.81
C ASP A 115 -13.20 -6.16 -0.11
N PRO A 116 -11.84 -6.20 -0.06
CA PRO A 116 -11.01 -5.30 -0.86
C PRO A 116 -11.17 -5.48 -2.38
N GLU A 117 -11.71 -6.62 -2.83
CA GLU A 117 -11.92 -6.91 -4.25
C GLU A 117 -13.27 -6.45 -4.76
N THR A 118 -14.29 -6.39 -3.87
CA THR A 118 -15.67 -6.15 -4.28
C THR A 118 -16.29 -4.88 -3.72
N ASP A 119 -15.79 -4.33 -2.60
CA ASP A 119 -16.43 -3.21 -1.90
C ASP A 119 -15.76 -1.88 -2.16
N VAL A 120 -14.65 -1.88 -2.91
CA VAL A 120 -13.96 -0.67 -3.35
C VAL A 120 -13.70 -0.70 -4.85
N THR A 121 -13.57 0.48 -5.43
CA THR A 121 -13.22 0.68 -6.84
C THR A 121 -11.81 1.27 -6.90
N PRO A 122 -10.81 0.58 -7.49
CA PRO A 122 -9.50 1.16 -7.75
C PRO A 122 -9.58 2.37 -8.68
N ILE A 123 -8.79 3.40 -8.40
CA ILE A 123 -8.70 4.61 -9.24
C ILE A 123 -7.36 4.63 -9.98
N VAL A 124 -6.26 4.56 -9.25
CA VAL A 124 -4.90 4.62 -9.81
C VAL A 124 -3.86 4.18 -8.78
N LEU A 125 -2.80 3.54 -9.24
CA LEU A 125 -1.59 3.35 -8.45
C LEU A 125 -0.86 4.69 -8.31
N ILE A 126 -0.50 5.09 -7.09
CA ILE A 126 0.29 6.31 -6.85
C ILE A 126 1.77 6.00 -6.96
N GLU A 127 2.24 5.02 -6.22
CA GLU A 127 3.64 4.61 -6.20
C GLU A 127 3.79 3.16 -5.73
N LYS A 128 4.96 2.60 -6.01
CA LYS A 128 5.45 1.36 -5.41
C LYS A 128 6.94 1.48 -5.16
N GLY A 129 7.42 0.87 -4.09
CA GLY A 129 8.83 0.92 -3.73
C GLY A 129 9.31 -0.39 -3.13
N PRO A 130 10.58 -0.75 -3.38
CA PRO A 130 11.18 -1.95 -2.81
C PRO A 130 11.46 -1.79 -1.32
N LEU A 131 11.64 -2.92 -0.68
CA LEU A 131 12.27 -2.98 0.62
C LEU A 131 13.76 -3.31 0.45
N VAL A 132 14.54 -2.92 1.43
CA VAL A 132 15.95 -3.28 1.55
C VAL A 132 16.14 -4.11 2.82
N LEU A 133 16.81 -5.25 2.69
CA LEU A 133 17.28 -6.01 3.84
C LEU A 133 18.48 -5.32 4.44
N VAL A 134 18.37 -4.92 5.71
CA VAL A 134 19.42 -4.22 6.44
C VAL A 134 19.83 -4.96 7.70
N VAL A 135 21.10 -4.80 8.07
CA VAL A 135 21.69 -5.29 9.31
C VAL A 135 22.46 -4.17 9.99
N ASN A 136 22.79 -4.36 11.28
CA ASN A 136 23.75 -3.47 11.95
C ASN A 136 25.14 -3.58 11.30
N PRO A 137 25.90 -2.50 11.15
CA PRO A 137 27.25 -2.53 10.55
C PRO A 137 28.23 -3.47 11.24
N SER A 138 28.09 -3.68 12.56
CA SER A 138 28.91 -4.64 13.33
C SER A 138 28.52 -6.09 13.09
N SER A 139 27.39 -6.36 12.42
CA SER A 139 26.94 -7.72 12.11
C SER A 139 27.97 -8.48 11.28
N PRO A 140 28.20 -9.79 11.56
CA PRO A 140 29.07 -10.62 10.74
C PRO A 140 28.51 -10.87 9.33
N TYR A 141 27.19 -10.63 9.11
CA TYR A 141 26.52 -10.89 7.85
C TYR A 141 26.75 -9.73 6.87
N LYS A 142 27.35 -10.05 5.72
CA LYS A 142 27.66 -9.09 4.64
C LYS A 142 26.87 -9.36 3.37
N THR A 143 26.38 -10.59 3.22
CA THR A 143 25.65 -11.06 2.05
C THR A 143 24.39 -11.84 2.45
N VAL A 144 23.48 -12.03 1.50
CA VAL A 144 22.31 -12.93 1.69
C VAL A 144 22.77 -14.34 2.02
N GLN A 145 23.84 -14.81 1.39
CA GLN A 145 24.37 -16.17 1.60
C GLN A 145 24.90 -16.35 3.02
N ASP A 146 25.53 -15.35 3.64
CA ASP A 146 25.98 -15.43 5.04
C ASP A 146 24.80 -15.67 5.98
N ILE A 147 23.70 -14.93 5.77
CA ILE A 147 22.47 -15.06 6.55
C ILE A 147 21.87 -16.48 6.37
N VAL A 148 21.78 -16.95 5.14
CA VAL A 148 21.22 -18.27 4.86
C VAL A 148 22.08 -19.37 5.48
N THR A 149 23.38 -19.28 5.38
CA THR A 149 24.33 -20.25 5.96
C THR A 149 24.19 -20.29 7.48
N ALA A 150 24.15 -19.13 8.14
CA ALA A 150 23.98 -19.03 9.59
C ALA A 150 22.62 -19.54 10.05
N ALA A 151 21.53 -19.20 9.34
CA ALA A 151 20.19 -19.67 9.67
C ALA A 151 20.00 -21.18 9.48
N LYS A 152 20.69 -21.78 8.50
CA LYS A 152 20.69 -23.23 8.31
C LYS A 152 21.53 -23.97 9.35
N ALA A 153 22.65 -23.38 9.76
CA ALA A 153 23.52 -23.94 10.80
C ALA A 153 22.84 -23.95 12.20
N LYS A 154 22.05 -22.93 12.49
CA LYS A 154 21.33 -22.78 13.76
C LYS A 154 19.89 -22.27 13.51
N PRO A 155 18.94 -23.17 13.15
CA PRO A 155 17.55 -22.77 12.91
C PRO A 155 16.94 -22.06 14.12
N GLY A 156 16.31 -20.91 13.88
CA GLY A 156 15.68 -20.09 14.93
C GLY A 156 16.64 -19.20 15.73
N ALA A 157 17.95 -19.21 15.45
CA ALA A 157 18.89 -18.32 16.16
C ALA A 157 18.88 -16.88 15.63
N LEU A 158 18.49 -16.67 14.37
CA LEU A 158 18.40 -15.33 13.79
C LEU A 158 17.00 -14.77 14.00
N THR A 159 16.94 -13.46 14.22
CA THR A 159 15.70 -12.71 14.45
C THR A 159 15.52 -11.65 13.40
N PHE A 160 14.29 -11.26 13.10
CA PHE A 160 14.00 -10.11 12.25
C PHE A 160 12.90 -9.24 12.85
N SER A 161 13.06 -7.93 12.76
CA SER A 161 12.04 -6.97 13.23
C SER A 161 11.04 -6.59 12.15
N SER A 162 9.88 -6.14 12.60
CA SER A 162 8.87 -5.51 11.77
C SER A 162 8.11 -4.41 12.52
N GLY A 163 7.35 -3.59 11.79
CA GLY A 163 6.43 -2.62 12.37
C GLY A 163 5.05 -3.20 12.71
N GLY A 164 4.98 -4.50 13.03
CA GLY A 164 3.74 -5.20 13.36
C GLY A 164 3.42 -6.35 12.41
N ILE A 165 2.35 -7.08 12.71
CA ILE A 165 1.94 -8.29 12.01
C ILE A 165 1.23 -7.95 10.68
N GLY A 166 1.49 -8.73 9.64
CA GLY A 166 0.87 -8.60 8.30
C GLY A 166 1.42 -7.46 7.45
N GLY A 167 2.35 -6.66 7.96
CA GLY A 167 2.99 -5.61 7.20
C GLY A 167 4.06 -6.11 6.23
N SER A 168 4.45 -5.26 5.27
CA SER A 168 5.44 -5.59 4.25
C SER A 168 6.80 -6.02 4.83
N HIS A 169 7.20 -5.48 5.98
CA HIS A 169 8.42 -5.88 6.69
C HIS A 169 8.40 -7.37 7.05
N GLN A 170 7.35 -7.82 7.74
CA GLN A 170 7.21 -9.23 8.13
C GLN A 170 7.07 -10.13 6.90
N LEU A 171 6.18 -9.78 5.99
CA LEU A 171 5.88 -10.62 4.84
C LEU A 171 7.07 -10.81 3.90
N SER A 172 7.95 -9.80 3.76
CA SER A 172 9.20 -9.94 3.03
C SER A 172 10.13 -10.96 3.68
N ALA A 173 10.25 -10.92 5.00
CA ALA A 173 11.07 -11.88 5.75
C ALA A 173 10.48 -13.30 5.65
N GLU A 174 9.17 -13.46 5.77
CA GLU A 174 8.51 -14.76 5.64
C GLU A 174 8.66 -15.35 4.22
N LEU A 175 8.54 -14.51 3.19
CA LEU A 175 8.79 -14.92 1.81
C LEU A 175 10.26 -15.34 1.60
N PHE A 176 11.19 -14.63 2.22
CA PHE A 176 12.61 -15.00 2.20
C PHE A 176 12.85 -16.31 2.94
N LYS A 177 12.27 -16.51 4.14
CA LYS A 177 12.35 -17.77 4.89
C LYS A 177 11.88 -18.95 4.02
N GLN A 178 10.71 -18.81 3.39
CA GLN A 178 10.16 -19.85 2.50
C GLN A 178 11.07 -20.12 1.29
N SER A 179 11.56 -19.06 0.64
CA SER A 179 12.38 -19.17 -0.57
C SER A 179 13.75 -19.80 -0.31
N ALA A 180 14.33 -19.54 0.86
CA ALA A 180 15.65 -20.04 1.25
C ALA A 180 15.62 -21.34 2.06
N GLY A 181 14.43 -21.80 2.49
CA GLY A 181 14.28 -22.95 3.37
C GLY A 181 14.98 -22.76 4.72
N ILE A 182 14.80 -21.57 5.35
CA ILE A 182 15.43 -21.20 6.62
C ILE A 182 14.39 -20.86 7.68
N ASN A 183 14.80 -20.96 8.95
CA ASN A 183 13.98 -20.55 10.10
C ASN A 183 14.59 -19.37 10.82
N MET A 184 13.78 -18.30 11.00
CA MET A 184 14.14 -17.10 11.76
C MET A 184 12.94 -16.68 12.61
N ILE A 185 13.20 -16.05 13.76
CA ILE A 185 12.16 -15.62 14.70
C ILE A 185 11.72 -14.19 14.36
N HIS A 186 10.42 -13.99 14.31
CA HIS A 186 9.82 -12.66 14.14
C HIS A 186 9.75 -11.92 15.48
N VAL A 187 10.19 -10.65 15.49
CA VAL A 187 10.09 -9.74 16.63
C VAL A 187 9.26 -8.53 16.19
N PRO A 188 7.95 -8.50 16.50
CA PRO A 188 7.09 -7.38 16.14
C PRO A 188 7.31 -6.18 17.06
N TYR A 189 7.32 -4.98 16.48
CA TYR A 189 7.35 -3.68 17.15
C TYR A 189 6.08 -2.89 16.85
N LYS A 190 5.78 -1.87 17.66
CA LYS A 190 4.62 -0.97 17.43
C LYS A 190 4.77 -0.10 16.17
N SER A 191 5.98 0.02 15.64
CA SER A 191 6.27 0.73 14.39
C SER A 191 7.56 0.22 13.75
N GLY A 192 7.72 0.42 12.43
CA GLY A 192 8.97 0.09 11.72
C GLY A 192 10.17 0.87 12.27
N SER A 193 9.97 2.14 12.60
CA SER A 193 11.04 2.98 13.19
C SER A 193 11.54 2.48 14.53
N ALA A 194 10.67 1.92 15.38
CA ALA A 194 11.09 1.32 16.64
C ALA A 194 11.97 0.08 16.44
N GLY A 195 11.58 -0.82 15.50
CA GLY A 195 12.38 -1.99 15.13
C GLY A 195 13.72 -1.61 14.48
N LEU A 196 13.72 -0.55 13.68
CA LEU A 196 14.94 -0.03 13.05
C LEU A 196 15.90 0.59 14.06
N THR A 197 15.37 1.30 15.07
CA THR A 197 16.16 1.88 16.15
C THR A 197 16.86 0.79 16.98
N ASP A 198 16.14 -0.29 17.30
CA ASP A 198 16.72 -1.41 18.06
C ASP A 198 17.78 -2.14 17.24
N LEU A 199 17.57 -2.33 15.93
CA LEU A 199 18.57 -2.87 15.02
C LEU A 199 19.84 -2.00 14.98
N MET A 200 19.71 -0.68 14.95
CA MET A 200 20.85 0.26 14.96
C MET A 200 21.58 0.27 16.31
N ALA A 201 20.90 0.04 17.41
CA ALA A 201 21.53 -0.04 18.73
C ALA A 201 22.50 -1.22 18.87
N GLY A 202 22.43 -2.20 17.98
CA GLY A 202 23.43 -3.27 17.86
C GLY A 202 23.45 -4.24 19.04
N ASN A 203 22.38 -4.35 19.80
CA ASN A 203 22.26 -5.25 20.96
C ASN A 203 22.20 -6.74 20.56
N LEU A 204 23.06 -7.14 19.61
CA LEU A 204 23.18 -8.51 19.11
C LEU A 204 23.43 -9.55 20.22
N MET A 205 24.06 -9.13 21.33
CA MET A 205 24.38 -10.00 22.48
C MET A 205 23.17 -10.30 23.37
N ALA A 206 22.11 -9.51 23.30
CA ALA A 206 20.91 -9.67 24.13
C ALA A 206 19.79 -10.46 23.42
N GLY A 207 20.07 -11.08 22.28
CA GLY A 207 19.08 -11.85 21.50
C GLY A 207 18.04 -10.99 20.78
N ASN A 208 18.33 -9.71 20.59
CA ASN A 208 17.42 -8.75 19.97
C ASN A 208 17.32 -8.93 18.44
N VAL A 209 17.37 -7.89 17.66
CA VAL A 209 17.11 -7.93 16.23
C VAL A 209 18.39 -8.15 15.44
N THR A 210 18.41 -9.18 14.59
CA THR A 210 19.54 -9.47 13.68
C THR A 210 19.43 -8.66 12.39
N MET A 211 18.22 -8.49 11.85
CA MET A 211 17.97 -7.86 10.57
C MET A 211 16.56 -7.29 10.46
N MET A 212 16.35 -6.46 9.46
CA MET A 212 15.03 -5.94 9.09
C MET A 212 14.92 -5.80 7.57
N PHE A 213 13.76 -6.13 7.03
CA PHE A 213 13.34 -5.63 5.72
C PHE A 213 12.65 -4.30 5.94
N ASP A 214 13.24 -3.20 5.49
CA ASP A 214 12.63 -1.89 5.66
C ASP A 214 12.41 -1.20 4.30
N GLN A 215 11.50 -0.27 4.26
CA GLN A 215 11.22 0.51 3.06
C GLN A 215 12.41 1.41 2.74
N MET A 216 12.76 1.52 1.46
CA MET A 216 13.93 2.28 1.02
C MET A 216 13.96 3.69 1.62
N TYR A 217 12.84 4.43 1.57
CA TYR A 217 12.78 5.81 2.07
C TYR A 217 13.03 5.91 3.59
N SER A 218 12.69 4.88 4.34
CA SER A 218 12.89 4.80 5.79
C SER A 218 14.34 4.46 6.14
N ALA A 219 14.92 3.48 5.45
CA ALA A 219 16.27 2.99 5.73
C ALA A 219 17.39 3.91 5.20
N MET A 220 17.16 4.61 4.08
CA MET A 220 18.18 5.40 3.37
C MET A 220 18.93 6.41 4.22
N PRO A 221 18.29 7.22 5.11
CA PRO A 221 19.04 8.14 5.97
C PRO A 221 20.07 7.42 6.86
N SER A 222 19.68 6.26 7.41
CA SER A 222 20.56 5.46 8.27
C SER A 222 21.63 4.70 7.49
N ILE A 223 21.34 4.29 6.26
CA ILE A 223 22.34 3.69 5.36
C ILE A 223 23.39 4.73 4.96
N LYS A 224 22.96 5.94 4.57
CA LYS A 224 23.88 7.04 4.22
C LYS A 224 24.74 7.52 5.39
N ALA A 225 24.28 7.33 6.61
CA ALA A 225 25.01 7.67 7.84
C ALA A 225 25.83 6.49 8.38
N ASP A 226 26.00 5.40 7.61
CA ASP A 226 26.72 4.18 7.97
C ASP A 226 26.22 3.52 9.28
N LYS A 227 24.97 3.81 9.68
CA LYS A 227 24.30 3.20 10.84
C LYS A 227 23.62 1.87 10.52
N LEU A 228 23.43 1.59 9.23
CA LEU A 228 22.88 0.34 8.71
C LEU A 228 23.68 -0.10 7.48
N ARG A 229 23.91 -1.43 7.38
CA ARG A 229 24.45 -2.06 6.18
C ARG A 229 23.32 -2.63 5.33
N PRO A 230 23.13 -2.18 4.08
CA PRO A 230 22.21 -2.81 3.16
C PRO A 230 22.80 -4.11 2.63
N ILE A 231 21.99 -5.17 2.57
CA ILE A 231 22.40 -6.51 2.13
C ILE A 231 21.83 -6.86 0.75
N ALA A 232 20.54 -6.64 0.54
CA ALA A 232 19.87 -6.91 -0.74
C ALA A 232 18.56 -6.12 -0.85
N ILE A 233 18.10 -5.90 -2.09
CA ILE A 233 16.87 -5.17 -2.42
C ILE A 233 15.84 -6.14 -2.98
N THR A 234 14.56 -5.93 -2.65
CA THR A 234 13.46 -6.81 -3.05
C THR A 234 12.88 -6.52 -4.43
N SER A 235 13.40 -5.55 -5.18
CA SER A 235 13.00 -5.25 -6.55
C SER A 235 13.68 -6.16 -7.57
N LYS A 236 13.12 -6.22 -8.80
CA LYS A 236 13.71 -6.95 -9.94
C LYS A 236 15.05 -6.37 -10.39
N LYS A 237 15.26 -5.07 -10.22
CA LYS A 237 16.45 -4.34 -10.62
C LYS A 237 17.06 -3.65 -9.42
N ARG A 238 18.38 -3.44 -9.44
CA ARG A 238 19.06 -2.64 -8.42
C ARG A 238 18.50 -1.22 -8.39
N SER A 239 18.48 -0.61 -7.21
CA SER A 239 18.10 0.78 -7.07
C SER A 239 19.25 1.70 -7.51
N PRO A 240 18.97 2.77 -8.26
CA PRO A 240 19.96 3.81 -8.54
C PRO A 240 20.54 4.47 -7.27
N LEU A 241 19.78 4.43 -6.16
CA LEU A 241 20.23 4.96 -4.87
C LEU A 241 21.23 4.04 -4.15
N LEU A 242 21.24 2.75 -4.50
CA LEU A 242 22.12 1.71 -3.93
C LEU A 242 22.67 0.81 -5.06
N PRO A 243 23.48 1.35 -6.00
CA PRO A 243 23.87 0.62 -7.21
C PRO A 243 24.73 -0.62 -6.92
N ASN A 244 25.43 -0.62 -5.78
CA ASN A 244 26.32 -1.72 -5.38
C ASN A 244 25.58 -2.80 -4.56
N VAL A 245 24.32 -2.59 -4.16
CA VAL A 245 23.53 -3.55 -3.40
C VAL A 245 22.80 -4.46 -4.38
N PRO A 246 23.00 -5.79 -4.30
CA PRO A 246 22.34 -6.73 -5.20
C PRO A 246 20.84 -6.81 -4.92
N THR A 247 20.10 -7.29 -5.92
CA THR A 247 18.71 -7.76 -5.71
C THR A 247 18.71 -9.15 -5.10
N PHE A 248 17.59 -9.56 -4.51
CA PHE A 248 17.40 -10.94 -4.06
C PHE A 248 17.49 -11.94 -5.24
N ALA A 249 17.05 -11.54 -6.43
CA ALA A 249 17.19 -12.37 -7.64
C ALA A 249 18.64 -12.61 -7.99
N GLU A 250 19.50 -11.60 -7.96
CA GLU A 250 20.97 -11.70 -8.17
C GLU A 250 21.64 -12.54 -7.07
N ALA A 251 21.08 -12.54 -5.85
CA ALA A 251 21.54 -13.36 -4.74
C ALA A 251 21.02 -14.82 -4.78
N GLY A 252 20.31 -15.23 -5.83
CA GLY A 252 19.79 -16.59 -6.01
C GLY A 252 18.38 -16.84 -5.49
N TYR A 253 17.66 -15.78 -5.08
CA TYR A 253 16.31 -15.88 -4.53
C TYR A 253 15.29 -15.05 -5.33
N PRO A 254 15.02 -15.39 -6.62
CA PRO A 254 14.16 -14.57 -7.50
C PRO A 254 12.71 -14.49 -7.06
N LYS A 255 12.25 -15.40 -6.19
CA LYS A 255 10.89 -15.35 -5.61
C LYS A 255 10.72 -14.27 -4.56
N VAL A 256 11.82 -13.73 -3.99
CA VAL A 256 11.77 -12.64 -2.99
C VAL A 256 11.67 -11.30 -3.71
N GLU A 257 10.57 -11.11 -4.43
CA GLU A 257 10.20 -9.85 -5.05
C GLU A 257 9.04 -9.25 -4.27
N VAL A 258 9.29 -8.13 -3.59
CA VAL A 258 8.31 -7.42 -2.77
C VAL A 258 8.38 -5.94 -3.06
N LEU A 259 7.24 -5.37 -3.40
CA LEU A 259 7.07 -3.94 -3.53
C LEU A 259 5.96 -3.51 -2.58
N ASN A 260 6.24 -2.55 -1.70
CA ASN A 260 5.20 -1.87 -0.95
C ASN A 260 4.57 -0.83 -1.88
N TRP A 261 3.26 -0.80 -1.98
CA TRP A 261 2.56 0.06 -2.91
C TRP A 261 1.37 0.76 -2.26
N GLN A 262 0.98 1.87 -2.84
CA GLN A 262 -0.20 2.63 -2.45
C GLN A 262 -0.83 3.32 -3.67
N GLY A 263 -2.13 3.42 -3.65
CA GLY A 263 -2.92 4.01 -4.72
C GLY A 263 -4.21 4.63 -4.20
N LEU A 264 -4.98 5.23 -5.10
CA LEU A 264 -6.29 5.78 -4.78
C LEU A 264 -7.38 4.76 -5.03
N ILE A 265 -8.35 4.72 -4.12
CA ILE A 265 -9.56 3.91 -4.21
C ILE A 265 -10.79 4.78 -3.91
N ALA A 266 -11.94 4.33 -4.37
CA ALA A 266 -13.25 4.90 -4.08
C ALA A 266 -14.22 3.81 -3.58
N PRO A 267 -15.37 4.16 -2.97
CA PRO A 267 -16.43 3.21 -2.68
C PRO A 267 -16.92 2.48 -3.94
N LYS A 268 -17.35 1.22 -3.77
CA LYS A 268 -18.01 0.48 -4.86
C LYS A 268 -19.23 1.25 -5.39
N GLY A 269 -19.41 1.19 -6.71
CA GLY A 269 -20.55 1.84 -7.36
C GLY A 269 -20.34 3.32 -7.65
N THR A 270 -19.17 3.89 -7.34
CA THR A 270 -18.83 5.24 -7.79
C THR A 270 -18.90 5.30 -9.33
N PRO A 271 -19.66 6.26 -9.90
CA PRO A 271 -19.89 6.33 -11.34
C PRO A 271 -18.59 6.38 -12.15
N LYS A 272 -18.57 5.67 -13.27
CA LYS A 272 -17.37 5.58 -14.11
C LYS A 272 -16.82 6.96 -14.53
N ALA A 273 -17.69 7.90 -14.87
CA ALA A 273 -17.27 9.25 -15.24
C ALA A 273 -16.52 9.98 -14.11
N ILE A 274 -16.89 9.74 -12.84
CA ILE A 274 -16.21 10.27 -11.66
C ILE A 274 -14.86 9.57 -11.48
N ILE A 275 -14.82 8.24 -11.59
CA ILE A 275 -13.58 7.47 -11.52
C ILE A 275 -12.59 7.93 -12.60
N ASP A 276 -13.05 8.08 -13.83
CA ASP A 276 -12.21 8.52 -14.96
C ASP A 276 -11.65 9.94 -14.70
N LYS A 277 -12.45 10.85 -14.13
CA LYS A 277 -12.02 12.21 -13.81
C LYS A 277 -10.98 12.22 -12.66
N LEU A 278 -11.20 11.44 -11.62
CA LEU A 278 -10.25 11.27 -10.52
C LEU A 278 -8.95 10.60 -10.99
N ASN A 279 -9.05 9.58 -11.83
CA ASN A 279 -7.91 8.92 -12.45
C ASN A 279 -7.09 9.89 -13.31
N ALA A 280 -7.74 10.66 -14.18
CA ALA A 280 -7.08 11.66 -15.01
C ALA A 280 -6.37 12.73 -14.17
N ALA A 281 -7.02 13.23 -13.12
CA ALA A 281 -6.44 14.23 -12.22
C ALA A 281 -5.23 13.67 -11.44
N ALA A 282 -5.29 12.44 -10.99
CA ALA A 282 -4.18 11.80 -10.30
C ALA A 282 -3.01 11.51 -11.25
N ASN A 283 -3.26 11.00 -12.46
CA ASN A 283 -2.23 10.81 -13.47
C ASN A 283 -1.54 12.12 -13.87
N GLU A 284 -2.29 13.22 -13.95
CA GLU A 284 -1.70 14.54 -14.19
C GLU A 284 -0.86 15.03 -13.03
N ALA A 285 -1.35 14.85 -11.78
CA ALA A 285 -0.59 15.16 -10.57
C ALA A 285 0.72 14.39 -10.47
N LEU A 286 0.75 13.13 -10.91
CA LEU A 286 1.95 12.28 -10.93
C LEU A 286 2.99 12.72 -11.99
N LYS A 287 2.67 13.65 -12.88
CA LYS A 287 3.62 14.26 -13.82
C LYS A 287 4.36 15.45 -13.21
N ASP A 288 3.90 15.99 -12.08
CA ASP A 288 4.53 17.13 -11.42
C ASP A 288 6.02 16.84 -11.13
N PRO A 289 6.96 17.68 -11.61
CA PRO A 289 8.40 17.41 -11.50
C PRO A 289 8.88 17.30 -10.05
N GLN A 290 8.38 18.15 -9.14
CA GLN A 290 8.77 18.16 -7.74
C GLN A 290 8.30 16.90 -7.02
N LEU A 291 7.05 16.48 -7.27
CA LEU A 291 6.51 15.25 -6.71
C LEU A 291 7.27 14.02 -7.23
N ARG A 292 7.59 13.99 -8.51
CA ARG A 292 8.37 12.91 -9.13
C ARG A 292 9.77 12.82 -8.56
N GLU A 293 10.48 13.94 -8.48
CA GLU A 293 11.83 14.00 -7.90
C GLU A 293 11.83 13.48 -6.45
N LEU A 294 10.86 13.92 -5.65
CA LEU A 294 10.70 13.45 -4.28
C LEU A 294 10.47 11.93 -4.20
N MET A 295 9.57 11.38 -5.01
CA MET A 295 9.31 9.93 -5.04
C MET A 295 10.56 9.14 -5.44
N LEU A 296 11.26 9.57 -6.50
CA LEU A 296 12.46 8.91 -7.00
C LEU A 296 13.62 9.00 -6.02
N SER A 297 13.79 10.15 -5.33
CA SER A 297 14.80 10.32 -4.29
C SER A 297 14.58 9.45 -3.06
N GLN A 298 13.36 8.98 -2.88
CA GLN A 298 12.94 8.03 -1.85
C GLN A 298 13.06 6.56 -2.29
N GLY A 299 13.47 6.30 -3.54
CA GLY A 299 13.61 4.95 -4.10
C GLY A 299 12.29 4.33 -4.57
N ASN A 300 11.23 5.12 -4.69
CA ASN A 300 9.94 4.65 -5.19
C ASN A 300 9.87 4.77 -6.71
N GLU A 301 9.18 3.83 -7.34
CA GLU A 301 8.73 3.93 -8.71
C GLU A 301 7.40 4.70 -8.75
N ILE A 302 7.28 5.60 -9.72
CA ILE A 302 6.06 6.39 -9.89
C ILE A 302 5.00 5.49 -10.53
N GLY A 303 3.81 5.54 -9.96
CA GLY A 303 2.65 4.84 -10.47
C GLY A 303 2.04 5.50 -11.69
N GLY A 304 0.74 5.51 -11.73
CA GLY A 304 -0.09 5.97 -12.85
C GLY A 304 -0.82 4.79 -13.49
N GLY A 305 -1.36 5.03 -14.68
CA GLY A 305 -2.10 4.04 -15.43
C GLY A 305 -3.61 4.09 -15.21
N SER A 306 -4.29 3.05 -15.65
CA SER A 306 -5.75 2.95 -15.58
C SER A 306 -6.24 2.34 -14.26
N PRO A 307 -7.53 2.51 -13.93
CA PRO A 307 -8.16 1.77 -12.83
C PRO A 307 -8.03 0.24 -12.98
N ALA A 308 -8.05 -0.26 -14.22
CA ALA A 308 -7.91 -1.68 -14.51
C ALA A 308 -6.49 -2.20 -14.20
N ASP A 309 -5.45 -1.41 -14.49
CA ASP A 309 -4.06 -1.77 -14.16
C ASP A 309 -3.89 -1.90 -12.65
N PHE A 310 -4.46 -0.97 -11.87
CA PHE A 310 -4.39 -1.02 -10.42
C PHE A 310 -5.21 -2.18 -9.84
N ALA A 311 -6.39 -2.47 -10.41
CA ALA A 311 -7.18 -3.64 -10.03
C ALA A 311 -6.42 -4.96 -10.29
N ALA A 312 -5.73 -5.06 -11.42
CA ALA A 312 -4.92 -6.23 -11.76
C ALA A 312 -3.75 -6.41 -10.78
N LEU A 313 -3.10 -5.32 -10.39
CA LEU A 313 -2.06 -5.35 -9.35
C LEU A 313 -2.62 -5.87 -8.03
N ILE A 314 -3.73 -5.30 -7.52
CA ILE A 314 -4.36 -5.73 -6.28
C ILE A 314 -4.67 -7.22 -6.31
N LYS A 315 -5.27 -7.72 -7.39
CA LYS A 315 -5.63 -9.13 -7.55
C LYS A 315 -4.40 -10.05 -7.53
N SER A 316 -3.34 -9.68 -8.24
CA SER A 316 -2.10 -10.48 -8.29
C SER A 316 -1.40 -10.53 -6.94
N GLU A 317 -1.32 -9.38 -6.25
CA GLU A 317 -0.74 -9.27 -4.91
C GLU A 317 -1.58 -10.03 -3.87
N SER A 318 -2.92 -9.94 -3.94
CA SER A 318 -3.83 -10.68 -3.06
C SER A 318 -3.59 -12.20 -3.14
N SER A 319 -3.46 -12.74 -4.35
CA SER A 319 -3.17 -14.16 -4.57
C SER A 319 -1.81 -14.57 -4.00
N LYS A 320 -0.77 -13.77 -4.26
CA LYS A 320 0.59 -14.00 -3.78
C LYS A 320 0.65 -14.03 -2.25
N TRP A 321 0.12 -12.99 -1.61
CA TRP A 321 0.20 -12.83 -0.16
C TRP A 321 -0.72 -13.79 0.59
N SER A 322 -1.86 -14.17 0.00
CA SER A 322 -2.69 -15.26 0.55
C SER A 322 -1.89 -16.55 0.69
N SER A 323 -1.07 -16.91 -0.31
CA SER A 323 -0.20 -18.08 -0.25
C SER A 323 0.85 -17.94 0.87
N VAL A 324 1.53 -16.80 0.96
CA VAL A 324 2.58 -16.56 1.96
C VAL A 324 2.01 -16.62 3.39
N VAL A 325 0.90 -15.92 3.64
CA VAL A 325 0.24 -15.87 4.97
C VAL A 325 -0.16 -17.28 5.43
N LYS A 326 -0.77 -18.07 4.52
CA LYS A 326 -1.18 -19.45 4.84
C LYS A 326 0.01 -20.36 5.11
N THR A 327 1.03 -20.33 4.26
CA THR A 327 2.21 -21.21 4.38
C THR A 327 3.04 -20.87 5.63
N ALA A 328 3.16 -19.59 5.97
CA ALA A 328 3.86 -19.14 7.19
C ALA A 328 3.00 -19.23 8.45
N ASN A 329 1.71 -19.63 8.33
CA ASN A 329 0.74 -19.70 9.43
C ASN A 329 0.70 -18.39 10.24
N ILE A 330 0.74 -17.23 9.54
CA ILE A 330 0.68 -15.91 10.17
C ILE A 330 -0.74 -15.70 10.69
N LYS A 331 -0.84 -15.33 11.98
CA LYS A 331 -2.12 -15.03 12.64
C LYS A 331 -2.13 -13.58 13.11
N PRO A 332 -3.28 -12.91 13.11
CA PRO A 332 -3.42 -11.61 13.76
C PRO A 332 -3.21 -11.75 15.25
N GLU A 333 -2.75 -10.69 15.90
CA GLU A 333 -2.73 -10.57 17.37
C GLU A 333 -4.14 -10.42 17.94
#